data_9814237932b4bfb5ce3ed218833fb235
#
_entry.id   9814237932b4bfb5ce3ed218833fb235
#
_cell.length_a   1.000
_cell.length_b   1.000
_cell.length_c   1.000
_cell.angle_alpha   90.00
_cell.angle_beta   90.00
_cell.angle_gamma   90.00
#
_symmetry.space_group_name_H-M   'P 1'
#
loop_
_entity.id
_entity.type
_entity.pdbx_description
1 polymer ?
#
loop_
_entity_poly.entity_id
_entity_poly.type
_entity_poly.pdbx_seq_one_letter_code
_entity_poly.pdbx_strand_id
1 'polypeptide(L)'
;MSIAVMSPQTAAGELSLRSFLELLEKKSPREMIRISRPVDPARFEVTAILKHLENRGKFPLVRFDQPKNLKGDVSPYPLLSNIFATRERCALALGLKPEQAGMELSLEYARRLEHPLPPVLLEASQSPVKQVIARGEQCDLTNFPIVRHHEMDPAPYIDMTPVMKHPDEGFYNVAFLRNMYKEPRKLGIYMSPRHNWQISRVYESRQQPCPVAVVVSHHPAFYLGALNVEAYGKDDYAIIGGIAGQPLRLTASETWGDNFLVPADADMIVEGEIPPGEREVEAPFGEFTGYYGPQRVRPIIRVTAITHRRNATLQHIFVGHRDNWFLGGLPKEGSVFNAIKGIVPTVRGVHFAASGSCRFNCYISIDKKVAGETKQAALAAFGMVDFVKNIIVVDADIDPFNEQEVMWAVATRTQAREAVDIIKNVKGNSLDPSQTHDIMTDKLLIDATMPVGKAFAARVRVPAQALQQFPLENYVDPKTLDALPTFLDSRRSV
;
A
#
# COMPACT_ATOMS: atom_id res chain seq x y z
N MET A 1 26.86 8.92 -1.29
CA MET A 1 26.73 9.73 -0.05
C MET A 1 26.44 8.75 1.09
N SER A 2 27.27 8.75 2.15
CA SER A 2 27.01 7.93 3.33
C SER A 2 25.70 8.40 3.99
N ILE A 3 24.84 7.45 4.40
CA ILE A 3 23.62 7.78 5.14
C ILE A 3 24.03 8.56 6.38
N ALA A 4 23.54 9.78 6.54
CA ALA A 4 23.72 10.54 7.78
C ALA A 4 22.87 9.86 8.86
N VAL A 5 23.47 8.95 9.63
CA VAL A 5 22.86 8.35 10.80
C VAL A 5 22.90 9.40 11.91
N MET A 6 21.73 9.83 12.38
CA MET A 6 21.66 10.73 13.53
C MET A 6 22.18 10.03 14.79
N SER A 7 22.90 10.79 15.63
CA SER A 7 23.31 10.29 16.95
C SER A 7 22.10 10.02 17.85
N PRO A 8 22.18 9.14 18.87
CA PRO A 8 21.06 8.61 19.66
C PRO A 8 20.26 9.63 20.51
N GLN A 9 20.47 10.92 20.36
CA GLN A 9 19.89 11.97 21.22
C GLN A 9 18.44 12.34 20.89
N THR A 10 17.86 11.90 19.77
CA THR A 10 16.43 11.94 19.56
C THR A 10 15.88 10.54 19.78
N ALA A 11 15.34 10.27 20.96
CA ALA A 11 14.76 8.97 21.30
C ALA A 11 13.57 8.64 20.38
N ALA A 12 13.84 8.00 19.23
CA ALA A 12 12.80 7.39 18.42
C ALA A 12 12.11 6.30 19.25
N GLY A 13 10.82 6.42 19.47
CA GLY A 13 10.02 5.41 20.14
C GLY A 13 9.96 4.11 19.33
N GLU A 14 9.55 3.02 19.95
CA GLU A 14 9.29 1.76 19.26
C GLU A 14 8.11 1.93 18.28
N LEU A 15 8.34 1.65 17.01
CA LEU A 15 7.32 1.67 15.95
C LEU A 15 7.01 0.23 15.56
N SER A 16 6.19 -0.46 16.37
CA SER A 16 5.91 -1.88 16.18
C SER A 16 4.45 -2.16 15.80
N LEU A 17 4.21 -3.34 15.23
CA LEU A 17 2.86 -3.84 14.99
C LEU A 17 2.05 -3.86 16.29
N ARG A 18 2.67 -4.25 17.40
CA ARG A 18 2.03 -4.31 18.71
C ARG A 18 1.50 -2.94 19.16
N SER A 19 2.32 -1.88 19.05
CA SER A 19 1.89 -0.53 19.44
C SER A 19 0.68 -0.06 18.61
N PHE A 20 0.62 -0.43 17.34
CA PHE A 20 -0.55 -0.17 16.50
C PHE A 20 -1.79 -0.96 16.94
N LEU A 21 -1.66 -2.25 17.27
CA LEU A 21 -2.78 -3.06 17.74
C LEU A 21 -3.35 -2.55 19.07
N GLU A 22 -2.51 -2.16 20.01
CA GLU A 22 -2.91 -1.54 21.28
C GLU A 22 -3.65 -0.21 21.04
N LEU A 23 -3.16 0.60 20.09
CA LEU A 23 -3.84 1.83 19.69
C LEU A 23 -5.22 1.54 19.08
N LEU A 24 -5.31 0.55 18.19
CA LEU A 24 -6.57 0.15 17.54
C LEU A 24 -7.58 -0.38 18.57
N GLU A 25 -7.17 -1.26 19.48
CA GLU A 25 -8.04 -1.77 20.54
C GLU A 25 -8.59 -0.65 21.44
N LYS A 26 -7.76 0.36 21.72
CA LYS A 26 -8.17 1.52 22.52
C LYS A 26 -9.12 2.47 21.80
N LYS A 27 -8.87 2.73 20.51
CA LYS A 27 -9.60 3.74 19.73
C LYS A 27 -10.81 3.20 18.97
N SER A 28 -10.73 1.96 18.51
CA SER A 28 -11.72 1.34 17.64
C SER A 28 -11.85 -0.16 17.91
N PRO A 29 -12.26 -0.58 19.14
CA PRO A 29 -12.25 -1.98 19.55
C PRO A 29 -13.14 -2.90 18.70
N ARG A 30 -14.13 -2.34 17.98
CA ARG A 30 -15.01 -3.09 17.07
C ARG A 30 -14.41 -3.35 15.69
N GLU A 31 -13.25 -2.75 15.41
CA GLU A 31 -12.53 -2.90 14.14
C GLU A 31 -11.73 -4.21 14.04
N MET A 32 -11.58 -4.96 15.13
CA MET A 32 -10.84 -6.22 15.14
C MET A 32 -11.74 -7.39 15.57
N ILE A 33 -11.62 -8.49 14.82
CA ILE A 33 -12.20 -9.79 15.23
C ILE A 33 -11.08 -10.82 15.42
N ARG A 34 -11.31 -11.76 16.35
CA ARG A 34 -10.39 -12.85 16.66
C ARG A 34 -11.02 -14.19 16.29
N ILE A 35 -10.25 -15.03 15.62
CA ILE A 35 -10.63 -16.40 15.24
C ILE A 35 -9.73 -17.33 16.02
N SER A 36 -10.31 -17.98 17.04
CA SER A 36 -9.59 -18.87 17.96
C SER A 36 -9.59 -20.34 17.51
N ARG A 37 -10.38 -20.69 16.48
CA ARG A 37 -10.34 -22.04 15.89
C ARG A 37 -9.09 -22.19 15.03
N PRO A 38 -8.47 -23.39 15.02
CA PRO A 38 -7.40 -23.66 14.07
C PRO A 38 -7.86 -23.43 12.62
N VAL A 39 -7.00 -22.78 11.82
CA VAL A 39 -7.20 -22.56 10.39
C VAL A 39 -5.95 -22.98 9.63
N ASP A 40 -6.11 -23.48 8.42
CA ASP A 40 -5.01 -23.85 7.53
C ASP A 40 -4.82 -22.80 6.43
N PRO A 41 -3.82 -21.90 6.55
CA PRO A 41 -3.56 -20.86 5.57
C PRO A 41 -3.18 -21.40 4.20
N ALA A 42 -2.53 -22.55 4.13
CA ALA A 42 -2.10 -23.17 2.87
C ALA A 42 -3.28 -23.82 2.11
N ARG A 43 -4.43 -24.02 2.78
CA ARG A 43 -5.65 -24.61 2.21
C ARG A 43 -6.79 -23.62 2.00
N PHE A 44 -6.47 -22.35 1.80
CA PHE A 44 -7.41 -21.25 1.53
C PHE A 44 -8.36 -20.91 2.68
N GLU A 45 -8.24 -21.47 3.88
CA GLU A 45 -9.21 -21.21 4.96
C GLU A 45 -9.16 -19.75 5.42
N VAL A 46 -7.99 -19.13 5.42
CA VAL A 46 -7.82 -17.69 5.72
C VAL A 46 -8.52 -16.83 4.65
N THR A 47 -8.22 -17.06 3.38
CA THR A 47 -8.76 -16.24 2.28
C THR A 47 -10.26 -16.48 2.06
N ALA A 48 -10.76 -17.70 2.32
CA ALA A 48 -12.20 -17.98 2.30
C ALA A 48 -12.95 -17.18 3.38
N ILE A 49 -12.43 -17.10 4.60
CA ILE A 49 -13.01 -16.31 5.69
C ILE A 49 -13.01 -14.82 5.31
N LEU A 50 -11.90 -14.30 4.78
CA LEU A 50 -11.81 -12.91 4.32
C LEU A 50 -12.81 -12.63 3.20
N LYS A 51 -12.97 -13.55 2.25
CA LYS A 51 -13.95 -13.43 1.16
C LYS A 51 -15.39 -13.48 1.65
N HIS A 52 -15.71 -14.29 2.65
CA HIS A 52 -17.02 -14.28 3.28
C HIS A 52 -17.33 -12.95 3.99
N LEU A 53 -16.34 -12.32 4.62
CA LEU A 53 -16.50 -10.99 5.20
C LEU A 53 -16.71 -9.93 4.11
N GLU A 54 -15.90 -9.94 3.06
CA GLU A 54 -16.04 -9.06 1.89
C GLU A 54 -17.43 -9.16 1.27
N ASN A 55 -17.94 -10.37 1.05
CA ASN A 55 -19.28 -10.60 0.49
C ASN A 55 -20.42 -10.03 1.37
N ARG A 56 -20.13 -9.72 2.63
CA ARG A 56 -21.04 -9.03 3.56
C ARG A 56 -20.74 -7.54 3.69
N GLY A 57 -19.82 -6.99 2.89
CA GLY A 57 -19.38 -5.61 2.99
C GLY A 57 -18.64 -5.29 4.30
N LYS A 58 -18.03 -6.29 4.96
CA LYS A 58 -17.33 -6.14 6.24
C LYS A 58 -15.84 -6.36 6.05
N PHE A 59 -15.03 -5.45 6.60
CA PHE A 59 -13.57 -5.46 6.45
C PHE A 59 -12.86 -5.24 7.79
N PRO A 60 -13.19 -5.99 8.85
CA PRO A 60 -12.46 -5.87 10.11
C PRO A 60 -11.00 -6.32 9.93
N LEU A 61 -10.10 -5.84 10.78
CA LEU A 61 -8.82 -6.51 11.00
C LEU A 61 -9.11 -7.90 11.58
N VAL A 62 -8.54 -8.95 11.00
CA VAL A 62 -8.78 -10.32 11.42
C VAL A 62 -7.50 -10.89 12.00
N ARG A 63 -7.58 -11.33 13.28
CA ARG A 63 -6.52 -12.06 13.94
C ARG A 63 -6.89 -13.54 14.03
N PHE A 64 -6.06 -14.39 13.45
CA PHE A 64 -6.13 -15.84 13.58
C PHE A 64 -5.16 -16.27 14.68
N ASP A 65 -5.68 -16.74 15.81
CA ASP A 65 -4.87 -17.08 16.99
C ASP A 65 -4.16 -18.43 16.86
N GLN A 66 -4.70 -19.36 16.06
CA GLN A 66 -4.18 -20.72 15.88
C GLN A 66 -4.07 -21.09 14.38
N PRO A 67 -3.29 -20.33 13.59
CA PRO A 67 -3.05 -20.73 12.20
C PRO A 67 -2.10 -21.93 12.16
N LYS A 68 -2.29 -22.86 11.21
CA LYS A 68 -1.34 -23.93 10.96
C LYS A 68 -0.14 -23.42 10.18
N ASN A 69 1.02 -24.00 10.48
CA ASN A 69 2.24 -23.82 9.69
C ASN A 69 2.21 -24.75 8.44
N LEU A 70 3.24 -24.70 7.59
CA LEU A 70 3.28 -25.53 6.39
C LEU A 70 3.51 -27.03 6.68
N LYS A 71 3.85 -27.40 7.91
CA LYS A 71 3.92 -28.82 8.37
C LYS A 71 2.56 -29.36 8.79
N GLY A 72 1.55 -28.49 8.92
CA GLY A 72 0.20 -28.85 9.39
C GLY A 72 0.01 -28.73 10.88
N ASP A 73 1.04 -28.33 11.64
CA ASP A 73 0.97 -28.10 13.08
C ASP A 73 0.39 -26.72 13.39
N VAL A 74 -0.24 -26.56 14.56
CA VAL A 74 -0.64 -25.22 15.03
C VAL A 74 0.60 -24.38 15.30
N SER A 75 0.70 -23.25 14.58
CA SER A 75 1.82 -22.33 14.72
C SER A 75 1.73 -21.56 16.03
N PRO A 76 2.84 -21.32 16.72
CA PRO A 76 2.87 -20.41 17.87
C PRO A 76 2.75 -18.93 17.46
N TYR A 77 2.78 -18.64 16.18
CA TYR A 77 2.74 -17.28 15.63
C TYR A 77 1.33 -16.99 15.09
N PRO A 78 0.56 -16.09 15.73
CA PRO A 78 -0.71 -15.63 15.18
C PRO A 78 -0.53 -14.97 13.80
N LEU A 79 -1.60 -14.99 13.00
CA LEU A 79 -1.65 -14.34 11.69
C LEU A 79 -2.64 -13.19 11.69
N LEU A 80 -2.27 -12.06 11.08
CA LEU A 80 -3.12 -10.88 10.90
C LEU A 80 -3.38 -10.62 9.43
N SER A 81 -4.63 -10.28 9.11
CA SER A 81 -5.05 -9.88 7.77
C SER A 81 -6.00 -8.69 7.81
N ASN A 82 -6.22 -8.04 6.68
CA ASN A 82 -7.08 -6.86 6.53
C ASN A 82 -6.61 -5.61 7.26
N ILE A 83 -5.32 -5.43 7.48
CA ILE A 83 -4.79 -4.27 8.20
C ILE A 83 -5.11 -2.98 7.46
N PHE A 84 -4.97 -2.96 6.14
CA PHE A 84 -5.16 -1.79 5.28
C PHE A 84 -6.53 -1.74 4.59
N ALA A 85 -7.44 -2.66 4.90
CA ALA A 85 -8.71 -2.79 4.18
C ALA A 85 -9.69 -1.62 4.42
N THR A 86 -9.37 -0.68 5.31
CA THR A 86 -10.11 0.58 5.49
C THR A 86 -9.15 1.77 5.57
N ARG A 87 -9.59 2.92 5.05
CA ARG A 87 -8.80 4.17 5.11
C ARG A 87 -8.69 4.71 6.53
N GLU A 88 -9.69 4.43 7.37
CA GLU A 88 -9.74 4.82 8.79
C GLU A 88 -8.58 4.16 9.56
N ARG A 89 -8.28 2.88 9.32
CA ARG A 89 -7.11 2.21 9.92
C ARG A 89 -5.79 2.74 9.35
N CYS A 90 -5.74 3.09 8.07
CA CYS A 90 -4.57 3.76 7.50
C CYS A 90 -4.35 5.15 8.13
N ALA A 91 -5.42 5.92 8.37
CA ALA A 91 -5.35 7.19 9.07
C ALA A 91 -4.82 7.01 10.50
N LEU A 92 -5.37 6.04 11.23
CA LEU A 92 -4.92 5.70 12.58
C LEU A 92 -3.44 5.30 12.61
N ALA A 93 -2.96 4.54 11.62
CA ALA A 93 -1.57 4.14 11.49
C ALA A 93 -0.62 5.35 11.29
N LEU A 94 -1.10 6.44 10.71
CA LEU A 94 -0.37 7.69 10.56
C LEU A 94 -0.63 8.69 11.71
N GLY A 95 -1.31 8.26 12.78
CA GLY A 95 -1.62 9.10 13.94
C GLY A 95 -2.73 10.12 13.71
N LEU A 96 -3.51 9.95 12.64
CA LEU A 96 -4.70 10.76 12.36
C LEU A 96 -5.95 10.15 13.02
N LYS A 97 -7.03 10.92 13.07
CA LYS A 97 -8.34 10.42 13.52
C LYS A 97 -9.02 9.65 12.37
N PRO A 98 -9.88 8.66 12.66
CA PRO A 98 -10.64 7.94 11.63
C PRO A 98 -11.46 8.86 10.70
N GLU A 99 -12.01 9.96 11.24
CA GLU A 99 -12.80 10.95 10.48
C GLU A 99 -11.97 11.69 9.42
N GLN A 100 -10.65 11.67 9.52
CA GLN A 100 -9.70 12.29 8.59
C GLN A 100 -9.25 11.30 7.47
N ALA A 101 -9.96 10.19 7.29
CA ALA A 101 -9.60 9.14 6.33
C ALA A 101 -9.78 9.52 4.85
N GLY A 102 -10.45 10.63 4.56
CA GLY A 102 -10.68 11.15 3.21
C GLY A 102 -9.46 11.91 2.65
N MET A 103 -9.73 13.09 2.12
CA MET A 103 -8.72 13.97 1.51
C MET A 103 -7.59 14.35 2.47
N GLU A 104 -7.92 14.59 3.75
CA GLU A 104 -6.93 14.98 4.76
C GLU A 104 -5.82 13.96 4.92
N LEU A 105 -6.15 12.66 4.89
CA LEU A 105 -5.16 11.58 4.94
C LEU A 105 -4.18 11.66 3.77
N SER A 106 -4.69 11.86 2.56
CA SER A 106 -3.86 11.93 1.35
C SER A 106 -2.98 13.18 1.33
N LEU A 107 -3.50 14.32 1.80
CA LEU A 107 -2.74 15.57 1.91
C LEU A 107 -1.67 15.50 3.00
N GLU A 108 -1.98 14.88 4.15
CA GLU A 108 -0.99 14.66 5.21
C GLU A 108 0.12 13.70 4.74
N TYR A 109 -0.23 12.65 4.00
CA TYR A 109 0.77 11.78 3.38
C TYR A 109 1.67 12.56 2.41
N ALA A 110 1.08 13.40 1.54
CA ALA A 110 1.81 14.26 0.61
C ALA A 110 2.79 15.20 1.34
N ARG A 111 2.33 15.82 2.42
CA ARG A 111 3.16 16.72 3.26
C ARG A 111 4.33 15.97 3.90
N ARG A 112 4.11 14.76 4.41
CA ARG A 112 5.15 13.95 5.06
C ARG A 112 6.22 13.46 4.07
N LEU A 113 5.87 13.20 2.81
CA LEU A 113 6.84 12.88 1.76
C LEU A 113 7.90 13.97 1.55
N GLU A 114 7.54 15.25 1.77
CA GLU A 114 8.46 16.38 1.64
C GLU A 114 9.47 16.48 2.82
N HIS A 115 9.28 15.68 3.89
CA HIS A 115 10.06 15.74 5.12
C HIS A 115 10.60 14.36 5.55
N PRO A 116 11.52 13.74 4.76
CA PRO A 116 12.12 12.48 5.14
C PRO A 116 12.94 12.61 6.43
N LEU A 117 12.89 11.57 7.28
CA LEU A 117 13.61 11.51 8.56
C LEU A 117 14.65 10.40 8.50
N PRO A 118 15.95 10.73 8.60
CA PRO A 118 17.03 9.74 8.61
C PRO A 118 16.84 8.70 9.73
N PRO A 119 17.15 7.41 9.48
CA PRO A 119 17.04 6.37 10.49
C PRO A 119 18.06 6.51 11.61
N VAL A 120 17.80 5.85 12.74
CA VAL A 120 18.73 5.71 13.87
C VAL A 120 19.17 4.26 14.01
N LEU A 121 20.43 4.05 14.39
CA LEU A 121 21.01 2.71 14.56
C LEU A 121 20.86 2.25 16.03
N LEU A 122 20.46 0.99 16.21
CA LEU A 122 20.41 0.30 17.49
C LEU A 122 21.38 -0.87 17.51
N GLU A 123 21.92 -1.13 18.68
CA GLU A 123 22.65 -2.37 18.96
C GLU A 123 21.70 -3.58 18.85
N ALA A 124 22.24 -4.74 18.48
CA ALA A 124 21.47 -5.97 18.35
C ALA A 124 20.74 -6.34 19.66
N SER A 125 21.35 -6.10 20.82
CA SER A 125 20.77 -6.35 22.16
C SER A 125 19.55 -5.48 22.47
N GLN A 126 19.41 -4.33 21.81
CA GLN A 126 18.31 -3.39 21.95
C GLN A 126 17.25 -3.58 20.86
N SER A 127 17.46 -4.50 19.92
CA SER A 127 16.64 -4.70 18.73
C SER A 127 15.65 -5.83 18.93
N PRO A 128 14.34 -5.55 19.06
CA PRO A 128 13.33 -6.57 19.34
C PRO A 128 13.29 -7.71 18.33
N VAL A 129 13.56 -7.45 17.06
CA VAL A 129 13.60 -8.47 15.99
C VAL A 129 14.73 -9.49 16.19
N LYS A 130 15.74 -9.19 17.02
CA LYS A 130 16.88 -10.08 17.29
C LYS A 130 16.65 -11.03 18.48
N GLN A 131 15.43 -11.14 19.03
CA GLN A 131 15.15 -12.02 20.18
C GLN A 131 15.28 -13.51 19.86
N VAL A 132 14.99 -13.90 18.63
CA VAL A 132 15.19 -15.27 18.11
C VAL A 132 15.91 -15.15 16.78
N ILE A 133 16.97 -15.94 16.62
CA ILE A 133 17.83 -15.91 15.44
C ILE A 133 18.06 -17.36 14.98
N ALA A 134 17.67 -17.65 13.74
CA ALA A 134 18.03 -18.87 13.03
C ALA A 134 18.96 -18.51 11.87
N ARG A 135 20.06 -19.27 11.70
CA ARG A 135 21.05 -19.06 10.64
C ARG A 135 21.30 -20.34 9.85
N GLY A 136 21.59 -20.21 8.57
CA GLY A 136 21.95 -21.30 7.69
C GLY A 136 20.94 -22.45 7.73
N GLU A 137 21.35 -23.61 8.14
CA GLU A 137 20.49 -24.83 8.19
C GLU A 137 19.38 -24.78 9.24
N GLN A 138 19.47 -23.89 10.21
CA GLN A 138 18.40 -23.68 11.19
C GLN A 138 17.22 -22.90 10.62
N CYS A 139 17.39 -22.25 9.45
CA CYS A 139 16.31 -21.54 8.78
C CYS A 139 15.30 -22.54 8.21
N ASP A 140 14.05 -22.41 8.60
CA ASP A 140 12.97 -23.27 8.12
C ASP A 140 11.65 -22.49 8.02
N LEU A 141 11.32 -22.06 6.80
CA LEU A 141 10.09 -21.34 6.48
C LEU A 141 8.83 -22.17 6.73
N THR A 142 8.94 -23.51 6.80
CA THR A 142 7.77 -24.37 7.07
C THR A 142 7.24 -24.26 8.49
N ASN A 143 7.96 -23.62 9.41
CA ASN A 143 7.51 -23.35 10.78
C ASN A 143 6.47 -22.20 10.85
N PHE A 144 6.26 -21.45 9.76
CA PHE A 144 5.42 -20.26 9.75
C PHE A 144 4.11 -20.47 8.98
N PRO A 145 3.02 -19.75 9.36
CA PRO A 145 1.73 -19.82 8.70
C PRO A 145 1.72 -18.97 7.44
N ILE A 146 2.22 -19.51 6.32
CA ILE A 146 2.28 -18.82 5.04
C ILE A 146 0.99 -19.09 4.27
N VAL A 147 0.40 -18.05 3.68
CA VAL A 147 -0.94 -18.10 3.09
C VAL A 147 -0.88 -18.42 1.59
N ARG A 148 -1.74 -19.33 1.14
CA ARG A 148 -2.09 -19.51 -0.27
C ARG A 148 -3.36 -18.74 -0.56
N HIS A 149 -3.34 -17.87 -1.59
CA HIS A 149 -4.40 -16.87 -1.77
C HIS A 149 -5.53 -17.36 -2.66
N HIS A 150 -5.21 -17.84 -3.87
CA HIS A 150 -6.17 -18.11 -4.92
C HIS A 150 -5.97 -19.54 -5.50
N GLU A 151 -6.99 -20.04 -6.16
CA GLU A 151 -7.07 -21.43 -6.64
C GLU A 151 -5.89 -21.85 -7.50
N MET A 152 -5.45 -20.98 -8.46
CA MET A 152 -4.36 -21.30 -9.36
C MET A 152 -2.96 -20.97 -8.81
N ASP A 153 -2.86 -20.36 -7.63
CA ASP A 153 -1.54 -20.13 -7.02
C ASP A 153 -0.86 -21.48 -6.75
N PRO A 154 0.37 -21.73 -7.26
CA PRO A 154 0.98 -23.05 -7.14
C PRO A 154 1.49 -23.37 -5.73
N ALA A 155 1.70 -22.36 -4.89
CA ALA A 155 2.22 -22.47 -3.53
C ALA A 155 1.71 -21.32 -2.65
N PRO A 156 1.91 -21.35 -1.32
CA PRO A 156 1.76 -20.19 -0.45
C PRO A 156 2.78 -19.09 -0.77
N TYR A 157 2.43 -17.82 -0.40
CA TYR A 157 3.26 -16.65 -0.68
C TYR A 157 3.47 -15.80 0.57
N ILE A 158 4.66 -15.22 0.69
CA ILE A 158 4.96 -14.10 1.59
C ILE A 158 4.89 -12.81 0.77
N ASP A 159 3.73 -12.15 0.75
CA ASP A 159 3.51 -10.90 0.00
C ASP A 159 3.85 -9.72 0.89
N MET A 160 5.13 -9.50 1.09
CA MET A 160 5.69 -8.51 2.00
C MET A 160 6.87 -7.77 1.36
N THR A 161 7.60 -7.01 2.15
CA THR A 161 8.53 -6.01 1.66
C THR A 161 9.98 -6.46 1.63
N PRO A 162 10.50 -6.94 0.47
CA PRO A 162 11.93 -7.05 0.26
C PRO A 162 12.61 -5.68 0.28
N VAL A 163 13.64 -5.59 1.09
CA VAL A 163 14.57 -4.47 1.18
C VAL A 163 15.84 -4.83 0.43
N MET A 164 16.33 -3.93 -0.42
CA MET A 164 17.61 -4.05 -1.11
C MET A 164 18.40 -2.76 -0.94
N LYS A 165 19.73 -2.88 -0.95
CA LYS A 165 20.66 -1.74 -0.84
C LYS A 165 21.44 -1.60 -2.15
N HIS A 166 21.52 -0.37 -2.69
CA HIS A 166 22.36 -0.12 -3.85
C HIS A 166 23.86 -0.27 -3.46
N PRO A 167 24.64 -1.07 -4.22
CA PRO A 167 26.02 -1.41 -3.79
C PRO A 167 26.98 -0.23 -3.76
N ASP A 168 26.79 0.77 -4.62
CA ASP A 168 27.70 1.91 -4.76
C ASP A 168 27.16 3.16 -4.06
N GLU A 169 25.86 3.46 -4.25
CA GLU A 169 25.26 4.69 -3.74
C GLU A 169 24.78 4.54 -2.28
N GLY A 170 24.56 3.30 -1.83
CA GLY A 170 24.29 2.98 -0.42
C GLY A 170 22.84 3.24 0.03
N PHE A 171 21.96 3.78 -0.81
CA PHE A 171 20.54 3.97 -0.47
C PHE A 171 19.80 2.63 -0.41
N TYR A 172 18.76 2.58 0.41
CA TYR A 172 17.87 1.43 0.53
C TYR A 172 16.59 1.66 -0.27
N ASN A 173 16.11 0.60 -0.93
CA ASN A 173 14.80 0.57 -1.56
C ASN A 173 13.96 -0.53 -0.93
N VAL A 174 12.73 -0.19 -0.57
CA VAL A 174 11.73 -1.09 0.04
C VAL A 174 10.55 -1.19 -0.91
N ALA A 175 10.21 -2.40 -1.34
CA ALA A 175 9.13 -2.59 -2.29
C ALA A 175 8.21 -3.74 -1.84
N PHE A 176 6.90 -3.61 -2.08
CA PHE A 176 5.96 -4.71 -1.90
C PHE A 176 6.06 -5.65 -3.09
N LEU A 177 6.53 -6.88 -2.85
CA LEU A 177 6.70 -7.91 -3.87
C LEU A 177 6.15 -9.24 -3.35
N ARG A 178 5.71 -10.07 -4.28
CA ARG A 178 5.31 -11.43 -3.97
C ARG A 178 6.52 -12.35 -3.92
N ASN A 179 6.60 -13.13 -2.83
CA ASN A 179 7.68 -14.09 -2.61
C ASN A 179 7.06 -15.48 -2.45
N MET A 180 7.18 -16.30 -3.51
CA MET A 180 6.59 -17.63 -3.57
C MET A 180 7.39 -18.60 -2.70
N TYR A 181 6.74 -19.31 -1.77
CA TYR A 181 7.39 -20.42 -1.07
C TYR A 181 7.77 -21.52 -2.05
N LYS A 182 8.98 -22.00 -1.98
CA LYS A 182 9.50 -23.10 -2.80
C LYS A 182 10.03 -24.27 -1.98
N GLU A 183 10.87 -23.97 -1.01
CA GLU A 183 11.53 -24.94 -0.15
C GLU A 183 11.76 -24.32 1.24
N PRO A 184 12.10 -25.10 2.27
CA PRO A 184 12.32 -24.57 3.63
C PRO A 184 13.28 -23.37 3.71
N ARG A 185 14.21 -23.23 2.76
CA ARG A 185 15.20 -22.16 2.69
C ARG A 185 15.23 -21.45 1.33
N LYS A 186 14.12 -21.49 0.59
CA LYS A 186 14.05 -20.88 -0.74
C LYS A 186 12.71 -20.21 -0.99
N LEU A 187 12.77 -18.99 -1.50
CA LEU A 187 11.62 -18.25 -2.02
C LEU A 187 11.85 -17.91 -3.51
N GLY A 188 10.79 -17.86 -4.29
CA GLY A 188 10.80 -17.17 -5.58
C GLY A 188 10.49 -15.68 -5.35
N ILE A 189 11.03 -14.79 -6.17
CA ILE A 189 10.71 -13.36 -6.07
C ILE A 189 10.32 -12.79 -7.44
N TYR A 190 9.17 -12.10 -7.48
CA TYR A 190 8.77 -11.37 -8.68
C TYR A 190 9.14 -9.89 -8.54
N MET A 191 9.97 -9.40 -9.45
CA MET A 191 10.35 -8.00 -9.56
C MET A 191 9.95 -7.47 -10.94
N SER A 192 9.10 -6.44 -10.96
CA SER A 192 8.90 -5.60 -12.14
C SER A 192 10.14 -4.73 -12.40
N PRO A 193 10.40 -4.25 -13.64
CA PRO A 193 11.56 -3.42 -13.97
C PRO A 193 11.46 -2.02 -13.35
N ARG A 194 11.61 -1.96 -12.01
CA ARG A 194 11.61 -0.78 -11.15
C ARG A 194 12.84 -0.81 -10.24
N HIS A 195 12.86 -0.05 -9.15
CA HIS A 195 14.04 0.21 -8.33
C HIS A 195 14.72 -1.08 -7.81
N ASN A 196 14.01 -2.00 -7.14
CA ASN A 196 14.60 -3.26 -6.68
C ASN A 196 15.17 -4.11 -7.84
N TRP A 197 14.46 -4.12 -8.98
CA TRP A 197 14.98 -4.80 -10.17
C TRP A 197 16.27 -4.16 -10.67
N GLN A 198 16.35 -2.82 -10.71
CA GLN A 198 17.55 -2.10 -11.12
C GLN A 198 18.72 -2.40 -10.17
N ILE A 199 18.49 -2.34 -8.84
CA ILE A 199 19.52 -2.68 -7.84
C ILE A 199 20.01 -4.12 -8.05
N SER A 200 19.10 -5.09 -8.19
CA SER A 200 19.48 -6.49 -8.40
C SER A 200 20.30 -6.71 -9.67
N ARG A 201 20.01 -5.95 -10.73
CA ARG A 201 20.77 -5.99 -11.99
C ARG A 201 22.20 -5.47 -11.85
N VAL A 202 22.45 -4.49 -10.96
CA VAL A 202 23.81 -4.02 -10.68
C VAL A 202 24.65 -5.14 -10.07
N TYR A 203 24.12 -5.88 -9.08
CA TYR A 203 24.80 -7.05 -8.50
C TYR A 203 25.00 -8.15 -9.53
N GLU A 204 23.98 -8.48 -10.30
CA GLU A 204 24.02 -9.54 -11.30
C GLU A 204 25.08 -9.26 -12.40
N SER A 205 25.19 -7.99 -12.83
CA SER A 205 26.21 -7.59 -13.82
C SER A 205 27.66 -7.80 -13.34
N ARG A 206 27.85 -7.86 -12.02
CA ARG A 206 29.13 -8.12 -11.34
C ARG A 206 29.31 -9.59 -10.96
N GLN A 207 28.36 -10.45 -11.31
CA GLN A 207 28.33 -11.86 -10.88
C GLN A 207 28.36 -11.99 -9.34
N GLN A 208 27.75 -11.06 -8.62
CA GLN A 208 27.62 -11.04 -7.17
C GLN A 208 26.18 -11.33 -6.73
N PRO A 209 25.98 -12.08 -5.63
CA PRO A 209 24.66 -12.25 -5.05
C PRO A 209 24.13 -10.91 -4.53
N CYS A 210 22.84 -10.60 -4.79
CA CYS A 210 22.22 -9.40 -4.30
C CYS A 210 21.64 -9.65 -2.89
N PRO A 211 22.09 -8.92 -1.85
CA PRO A 211 21.51 -8.97 -0.51
C PRO A 211 20.04 -8.56 -0.53
N VAL A 212 19.20 -9.30 0.21
CA VAL A 212 17.79 -9.00 0.37
C VAL A 212 17.30 -9.36 1.78
N ALA A 213 16.46 -8.50 2.37
CA ALA A 213 15.77 -8.79 3.62
C ALA A 213 14.26 -8.58 3.43
N VAL A 214 13.46 -9.63 3.59
CA VAL A 214 12.00 -9.54 3.53
C VAL A 214 11.46 -9.20 4.91
N VAL A 215 10.91 -8.00 5.08
CA VAL A 215 10.27 -7.55 6.32
C VAL A 215 8.83 -8.10 6.32
N VAL A 216 8.55 -9.10 7.15
CA VAL A 216 7.26 -9.82 7.12
C VAL A 216 6.21 -9.14 7.99
N SER A 217 6.60 -8.52 9.12
CA SER A 217 5.65 -7.86 10.02
C SER A 217 6.28 -6.62 10.63
N HIS A 218 5.57 -5.50 10.55
CA HIS A 218 5.99 -4.20 11.09
C HIS A 218 4.75 -3.32 11.36
N HIS A 219 4.94 -2.16 11.95
CA HIS A 219 3.90 -1.14 12.08
C HIS A 219 3.33 -0.79 10.69
N PRO A 220 2.00 -0.58 10.53
CA PRO A 220 1.39 -0.30 9.22
C PRO A 220 1.96 0.95 8.52
N ALA A 221 2.41 1.98 9.26
CA ALA A 221 3.05 3.15 8.68
C ALA A 221 4.34 2.80 7.89
N PHE A 222 5.08 1.75 8.29
CA PHE A 222 6.23 1.26 7.54
C PHE A 222 5.82 0.86 6.12
N TYR A 223 4.77 0.08 5.98
CA TYR A 223 4.30 -0.41 4.68
C TYR A 223 3.67 0.68 3.82
N LEU A 224 2.94 1.61 4.44
CA LEU A 224 2.43 2.79 3.73
C LEU A 224 3.59 3.63 3.18
N GLY A 225 4.66 3.83 3.96
CA GLY A 225 5.85 4.53 3.49
C GLY A 225 6.64 3.75 2.43
N ALA A 226 6.70 2.43 2.51
CA ALA A 226 7.40 1.56 1.54
C ALA A 226 6.81 1.58 0.13
N LEU A 227 5.56 2.02 -0.03
CA LEU A 227 4.88 2.12 -1.32
C LEU A 227 4.86 3.54 -1.89
N ASN A 228 5.73 4.43 -1.37
CA ASN A 228 5.96 5.74 -1.96
C ASN A 228 6.33 5.63 -3.46
N VAL A 229 6.13 6.72 -4.19
CA VAL A 229 6.52 6.82 -5.62
C VAL A 229 7.49 8.00 -5.75
N GLU A 230 8.69 7.81 -5.24
CA GLU A 230 9.76 8.78 -5.33
C GLU A 230 10.77 8.39 -6.42
N ALA A 231 11.68 9.30 -6.73
CA ALA A 231 12.70 9.07 -7.75
C ALA A 231 13.73 8.01 -7.29
N TYR A 232 14.28 7.28 -8.26
CA TYR A 232 15.39 6.35 -8.02
C TYR A 232 16.59 7.08 -7.37
N GLY A 233 17.22 6.45 -6.38
CA GLY A 233 18.32 7.04 -5.62
C GLY A 233 17.89 7.72 -4.31
N LYS A 234 16.59 7.82 -4.03
CA LYS A 234 16.09 8.22 -2.71
C LYS A 234 16.15 7.06 -1.74
N ASP A 235 16.47 7.35 -0.48
CA ASP A 235 16.51 6.34 0.58
C ASP A 235 15.13 6.11 1.18
N ASP A 236 14.56 4.94 0.96
CA ASP A 236 13.21 4.61 1.44
C ASP A 236 13.12 4.54 2.97
N TYR A 237 14.19 4.20 3.69
CA TYR A 237 14.15 4.22 5.15
C TYR A 237 13.92 5.63 5.71
N ALA A 238 14.54 6.64 5.10
CA ALA A 238 14.31 8.02 5.49
C ALA A 238 12.88 8.48 5.11
N ILE A 239 12.39 8.09 3.93
CA ILE A 239 11.01 8.39 3.50
C ILE A 239 10.00 7.75 4.43
N ILE A 240 10.17 6.47 4.76
CA ILE A 240 9.31 5.73 5.69
C ILE A 240 9.30 6.41 7.07
N GLY A 241 10.46 6.85 7.55
CA GLY A 241 10.58 7.63 8.79
C GLY A 241 9.74 8.91 8.75
N GLY A 242 9.81 9.67 7.64
CA GLY A 242 8.99 10.85 7.40
C GLY A 242 7.48 10.53 7.44
N ILE A 243 7.05 9.48 6.72
CA ILE A 243 5.66 9.02 6.70
C ILE A 243 5.20 8.57 8.10
N ALA A 244 6.02 7.83 8.82
CA ALA A 244 5.72 7.41 10.20
C ALA A 244 5.72 8.55 11.22
N GLY A 245 6.31 9.70 10.88
CA GLY A 245 6.46 10.86 11.76
C GLY A 245 7.55 10.71 12.83
N GLN A 246 8.41 9.70 12.70
CA GLN A 246 9.60 9.47 13.54
C GLN A 246 10.65 8.65 12.80
N PRO A 247 11.96 8.82 13.12
CA PRO A 247 13.01 8.02 12.53
C PRO A 247 12.78 6.53 12.69
N LEU A 248 13.04 5.74 11.65
CA LEU A 248 13.10 4.29 11.78
C LEU A 248 14.30 3.88 12.62
N ARG A 249 14.11 2.87 13.46
CA ARG A 249 15.17 2.21 14.20
C ARG A 249 15.67 1.03 13.38
N LEU A 250 16.95 1.02 13.06
CA LEU A 250 17.59 -0.04 12.28
C LEU A 250 18.62 -0.77 13.12
N THR A 251 18.95 -1.98 12.74
CA THR A 251 20.00 -2.81 13.34
C THR A 251 20.78 -3.55 12.26
N ALA A 252 21.97 -4.03 12.59
CA ALA A 252 22.79 -4.82 11.67
C ALA A 252 22.10 -6.12 11.25
N SER A 253 22.28 -6.50 9.97
CA SER A 253 21.85 -7.79 9.44
C SER A 253 22.57 -8.96 10.10
N GLU A 254 21.92 -10.12 10.23
CA GLU A 254 22.58 -11.34 10.68
C GLU A 254 23.49 -11.95 9.62
N THR A 255 23.26 -11.65 8.36
CA THR A 255 24.03 -12.18 7.22
C THR A 255 25.21 -11.29 6.84
N TRP A 256 25.01 -9.95 6.84
CA TRP A 256 26.02 -8.99 6.31
C TRP A 256 26.48 -7.95 7.33
N GLY A 257 26.09 -8.09 8.60
CA GLY A 257 26.49 -7.16 9.66
C GLY A 257 26.10 -5.72 9.33
N ASP A 258 26.98 -4.77 9.67
CA ASP A 258 26.75 -3.33 9.49
C ASP A 258 26.69 -2.89 8.01
N ASN A 259 27.09 -3.74 7.07
CA ASN A 259 27.02 -3.44 5.65
C ASN A 259 25.58 -3.41 5.11
N PHE A 260 24.66 -4.04 5.84
CA PHE A 260 23.23 -4.09 5.48
C PHE A 260 22.37 -3.95 6.74
N LEU A 261 21.55 -2.91 6.80
CA LEU A 261 20.73 -2.62 7.96
C LEU A 261 19.28 -3.10 7.73
N VAL A 262 18.64 -3.57 8.81
CA VAL A 262 17.26 -4.06 8.79
C VAL A 262 16.43 -3.38 9.90
N PRO A 263 15.10 -3.27 9.76
CA PRO A 263 14.24 -2.64 10.76
C PRO A 263 14.26 -3.39 12.10
N ALA A 264 14.72 -2.70 13.16
CA ALA A 264 14.85 -3.28 14.50
C ALA A 264 13.51 -3.62 15.16
N ASP A 265 12.44 -2.91 14.80
CA ASP A 265 11.10 -3.04 15.37
C ASP A 265 10.20 -4.05 14.65
N ALA A 266 10.67 -4.67 13.58
CA ALA A 266 9.93 -5.72 12.89
C ALA A 266 9.58 -6.88 13.84
N ASP A 267 8.45 -7.55 13.57
CA ASP A 267 8.14 -8.81 14.28
C ASP A 267 8.93 -9.97 13.68
N MET A 268 9.17 -9.97 12.34
CA MET A 268 9.92 -11.00 11.66
C MET A 268 10.62 -10.44 10.41
N ILE A 269 11.84 -10.91 10.16
CA ILE A 269 12.61 -10.64 8.94
C ILE A 269 13.19 -11.96 8.41
N VAL A 270 13.07 -12.17 7.11
CA VAL A 270 13.74 -13.25 6.36
C VAL A 270 14.86 -12.64 5.53
N GLU A 271 16.10 -12.88 5.93
CA GLU A 271 17.29 -12.47 5.18
C GLU A 271 17.69 -13.54 4.18
N GLY A 272 18.20 -13.14 3.04
CA GLY A 272 18.65 -14.04 1.98
C GLY A 272 19.43 -13.31 0.91
N GLU A 273 19.88 -14.06 -0.06
CA GLU A 273 20.57 -13.56 -1.24
C GLU A 273 19.88 -14.00 -2.53
N ILE A 274 19.93 -13.16 -3.54
CA ILE A 274 19.51 -13.48 -4.90
C ILE A 274 20.76 -13.82 -5.69
N PRO A 275 21.00 -15.11 -6.00
CA PRO A 275 22.18 -15.54 -6.76
C PRO A 275 22.14 -15.01 -8.20
N PRO A 276 23.27 -14.59 -8.78
CA PRO A 276 23.31 -14.12 -10.15
C PRO A 276 22.92 -15.24 -11.13
N GLY A 277 22.06 -14.93 -12.09
CA GLY A 277 21.65 -15.87 -13.14
C GLY A 277 20.68 -16.97 -12.72
N GLU A 278 20.47 -17.24 -11.44
CA GLU A 278 19.55 -18.31 -11.00
C GLU A 278 18.09 -17.87 -11.13
N ARG A 279 17.32 -18.71 -11.80
CA ARG A 279 15.91 -18.45 -12.09
C ARG A 279 15.11 -19.74 -11.98
N GLU A 280 13.91 -19.64 -11.45
CA GLU A 280 12.95 -20.74 -11.38
C GLU A 280 11.55 -20.26 -11.82
N VAL A 281 10.70 -21.22 -12.12
CA VAL A 281 9.30 -20.95 -12.46
C VAL A 281 8.57 -20.31 -11.27
N GLU A 282 7.85 -19.23 -11.53
CA GLU A 282 7.05 -18.46 -10.57
C GLU A 282 5.70 -18.13 -11.18
N ALA A 283 4.65 -18.10 -10.38
CA ALA A 283 3.25 -17.92 -10.81
C ALA A 283 2.68 -19.16 -11.56
N PRO A 284 1.39 -19.17 -11.97
CA PRO A 284 0.46 -18.06 -11.96
C PRO A 284 0.18 -17.55 -10.55
N PHE A 285 -0.22 -16.28 -10.42
CA PHE A 285 -0.54 -15.66 -9.15
C PHE A 285 -1.70 -14.67 -9.32
N GLY A 286 -2.68 -14.70 -8.40
CA GLY A 286 -3.82 -13.78 -8.39
C GLY A 286 -3.37 -12.35 -8.06
N GLU A 287 -3.51 -11.44 -9.03
CA GLU A 287 -3.02 -10.07 -8.93
C GLU A 287 -4.06 -9.08 -8.37
N PHE A 288 -3.61 -7.87 -8.04
CA PHE A 288 -4.47 -6.80 -7.56
C PHE A 288 -5.66 -6.48 -8.50
N THR A 289 -5.53 -6.81 -9.77
CA THR A 289 -6.54 -6.61 -10.81
C THR A 289 -7.72 -7.58 -10.73
N GLY A 290 -7.63 -8.63 -9.90
CA GLY A 290 -8.59 -9.72 -9.86
C GLY A 290 -8.40 -10.76 -10.98
N TYR A 291 -7.29 -10.70 -11.71
CA TYR A 291 -6.90 -11.66 -12.75
C TYR A 291 -5.55 -12.30 -12.39
N TYR A 292 -5.28 -13.48 -12.96
CA TYR A 292 -3.99 -14.13 -12.76
C TYR A 292 -2.91 -13.51 -13.64
N GLY A 293 -1.77 -13.20 -13.02
CA GLY A 293 -0.53 -12.95 -13.73
C GLY A 293 0.04 -14.26 -14.33
N PRO A 294 0.63 -14.21 -15.53
CA PRO A 294 1.11 -15.41 -16.19
C PRO A 294 2.35 -16.01 -15.49
N GLN A 295 2.52 -17.32 -15.65
CA GLN A 295 3.71 -18.02 -15.24
C GLN A 295 4.95 -17.48 -15.96
N ARG A 296 6.04 -17.28 -15.23
CA ARG A 296 7.30 -16.75 -15.74
C ARG A 296 8.49 -17.34 -14.99
N VAL A 297 9.65 -17.30 -15.61
CA VAL A 297 10.94 -17.66 -14.96
C VAL A 297 11.48 -16.42 -14.26
N ARG A 298 11.71 -16.52 -12.94
CA ARG A 298 12.05 -15.38 -12.07
C ARG A 298 13.20 -15.72 -11.13
N PRO A 299 13.90 -14.70 -10.56
CA PRO A 299 14.93 -14.92 -9.54
C PRO A 299 14.40 -15.68 -8.34
N ILE A 300 15.32 -16.30 -7.61
CA ILE A 300 15.07 -16.92 -6.31
C ILE A 300 15.79 -16.15 -5.20
N ILE A 301 15.34 -16.34 -3.98
CA ILE A 301 16.01 -15.93 -2.74
C ILE A 301 16.46 -17.21 -2.03
N ARG A 302 17.75 -17.36 -1.77
CA ARG A 302 18.30 -18.35 -0.83
C ARG A 302 18.28 -17.73 0.56
N VAL A 303 17.53 -18.33 1.47
CA VAL A 303 17.39 -17.83 2.84
C VAL A 303 18.64 -18.15 3.64
N THR A 304 19.22 -17.13 4.28
CA THR A 304 20.47 -17.21 5.04
C THR A 304 20.25 -17.02 6.54
N ALA A 305 19.26 -16.20 6.93
CA ALA A 305 18.86 -16.01 8.31
C ALA A 305 17.37 -15.70 8.44
N ILE A 306 16.76 -16.10 9.56
CA ILE A 306 15.41 -15.70 9.96
C ILE A 306 15.53 -15.14 11.37
N THR A 307 15.09 -13.91 11.55
CA THR A 307 15.06 -13.24 12.85
C THR A 307 13.65 -12.83 13.21
N HIS A 308 13.27 -12.99 14.47
CA HIS A 308 11.93 -12.60 14.89
C HIS A 308 11.81 -12.36 16.40
N ARG A 309 10.76 -11.66 16.82
CA ARG A 309 10.37 -11.56 18.22
C ARG A 309 9.93 -12.94 18.73
N ARG A 310 10.10 -13.23 20.01
CA ARG A 310 9.65 -14.52 20.60
C ARG A 310 8.17 -14.76 20.42
N ASN A 311 7.37 -13.72 20.51
CA ASN A 311 5.93 -13.73 20.33
C ASN A 311 5.54 -12.90 19.11
N ALA A 312 6.21 -13.15 18.00
CA ALA A 312 5.92 -12.49 16.73
C ALA A 312 4.50 -12.76 16.27
N THR A 313 3.91 -11.79 15.61
CA THR A 313 2.65 -11.93 14.89
C THR A 313 2.92 -11.68 13.41
N LEU A 314 2.55 -12.61 12.54
CA LEU A 314 2.78 -12.47 11.12
C LEU A 314 1.67 -11.65 10.47
N GLN A 315 2.03 -10.79 9.55
CA GLN A 315 1.09 -10.06 8.70
C GLN A 315 0.94 -10.77 7.37
N HIS A 316 -0.27 -10.72 6.84
CA HIS A 316 -0.62 -11.21 5.52
C HIS A 316 -1.45 -10.15 4.80
N ILE A 317 -1.15 -9.94 3.53
CA ILE A 317 -1.92 -9.08 2.63
C ILE A 317 -2.65 -9.95 1.62
N PHE A 318 -3.98 -9.88 1.62
CA PHE A 318 -4.77 -10.59 0.62
C PHE A 318 -4.78 -9.82 -0.70
N VAL A 319 -4.03 -10.31 -1.67
CA VAL A 319 -3.90 -9.67 -2.99
C VAL A 319 -5.20 -9.82 -3.79
N GLY A 320 -5.55 -8.82 -4.60
CA GLY A 320 -6.83 -8.76 -5.29
C GLY A 320 -8.02 -8.39 -4.39
N HIS A 321 -7.75 -7.85 -3.20
CA HIS A 321 -8.72 -7.50 -2.16
C HIS A 321 -8.48 -6.07 -1.66
N ARG A 322 -9.44 -5.48 -0.92
CA ARG A 322 -9.33 -4.09 -0.39
C ARG A 322 -8.06 -3.83 0.41
N ASP A 323 -7.58 -4.81 1.17
CA ASP A 323 -6.34 -4.72 1.93
C ASP A 323 -5.15 -4.35 1.04
N ASN A 324 -4.98 -5.05 -0.06
CA ASN A 324 -3.96 -4.77 -1.08
C ASN A 324 -4.26 -3.48 -1.88
N TRP A 325 -5.54 -3.19 -2.16
CA TRP A 325 -5.90 -2.02 -2.96
C TRP A 325 -5.59 -0.72 -2.24
N PHE A 326 -6.03 -0.53 -1.00
CA PHE A 326 -5.79 0.70 -0.24
C PHE A 326 -4.31 0.86 0.12
N LEU A 327 -3.66 -0.22 0.55
CA LEU A 327 -2.22 -0.19 0.79
C LEU A 327 -1.46 0.36 -0.42
N GLY A 328 -1.82 -0.04 -1.62
CA GLY A 328 -1.11 0.41 -2.81
C GLY A 328 -1.63 1.67 -3.46
N GLY A 329 -2.85 2.13 -3.13
CA GLY A 329 -3.46 3.35 -3.68
C GLY A 329 -3.08 4.60 -2.91
N LEU A 330 -3.28 4.58 -1.58
CA LEU A 330 -3.06 5.72 -0.70
C LEU A 330 -1.67 6.39 -0.86
N PRO A 331 -0.54 5.66 -0.89
CA PRO A 331 0.76 6.28 -1.11
C PRO A 331 0.86 7.03 -2.45
N LYS A 332 0.18 6.55 -3.48
CA LYS A 332 0.17 7.20 -4.79
C LYS A 332 -0.62 8.49 -4.81
N GLU A 333 -1.68 8.60 -4.00
CA GLU A 333 -2.48 9.83 -3.90
C GLU A 333 -1.59 11.01 -3.50
N GLY A 334 -0.76 10.85 -2.46
CA GLY A 334 0.15 11.90 -2.01
C GLY A 334 1.25 12.23 -3.02
N SER A 335 1.89 11.21 -3.58
CA SER A 335 2.96 11.41 -4.57
C SER A 335 2.44 12.11 -5.83
N VAL A 336 1.29 11.68 -6.36
CA VAL A 336 0.66 12.30 -7.54
C VAL A 336 0.16 13.71 -7.22
N PHE A 337 -0.38 13.94 -6.02
CA PHE A 337 -0.78 15.29 -5.60
C PHE A 337 0.40 16.27 -5.64
N ASN A 338 1.55 15.88 -5.07
CA ASN A 338 2.76 16.73 -5.08
C ASN A 338 3.26 16.99 -6.51
N ALA A 339 3.25 15.99 -7.38
CA ALA A 339 3.64 16.14 -8.77
C ALA A 339 2.72 17.11 -9.53
N ILE A 340 1.40 16.97 -9.35
CA ILE A 340 0.43 17.89 -10.00
C ILE A 340 0.57 19.30 -9.45
N LYS A 341 0.71 19.46 -8.12
CA LYS A 341 0.85 20.75 -7.43
C LYS A 341 2.00 21.60 -7.99
N GLY A 342 3.08 20.95 -8.41
CA GLY A 342 4.21 21.62 -9.07
C GLY A 342 3.88 22.23 -10.44
N ILE A 343 2.80 21.78 -11.11
CA ILE A 343 2.40 22.18 -12.47
C ILE A 343 1.07 22.93 -12.43
N VAL A 344 0.10 22.44 -11.67
CA VAL A 344 -1.23 23.02 -11.47
C VAL A 344 -1.42 23.28 -9.97
N PRO A 345 -0.99 24.46 -9.47
CA PRO A 345 -1.01 24.76 -8.03
C PRO A 345 -2.42 24.78 -7.40
N THR A 346 -3.44 24.84 -8.25
CA THR A 346 -4.85 24.85 -7.84
C THR A 346 -5.45 23.46 -7.59
N VAL A 347 -4.64 22.39 -7.64
CA VAL A 347 -5.07 21.03 -7.27
C VAL A 347 -5.55 21.01 -5.81
N ARG A 348 -6.68 20.34 -5.57
CA ARG A 348 -7.31 20.21 -4.25
C ARG A 348 -7.19 18.81 -3.68
N GLY A 349 -7.27 17.79 -4.52
CA GLY A 349 -7.16 16.41 -4.08
C GLY A 349 -6.95 15.44 -5.23
N VAL A 350 -6.42 14.28 -4.90
CA VAL A 350 -6.21 13.13 -5.79
C VAL A 350 -6.70 11.88 -5.07
N HIS A 351 -7.48 11.06 -5.76
CA HIS A 351 -7.98 9.80 -5.24
C HIS A 351 -7.83 8.67 -6.24
N PHE A 352 -7.33 7.53 -5.78
CA PHE A 352 -7.29 6.28 -6.54
C PHE A 352 -8.46 5.39 -6.12
N ALA A 353 -9.52 5.39 -6.94
CA ALA A 353 -10.77 4.75 -6.60
C ALA A 353 -10.70 3.22 -6.52
N ALA A 354 -11.46 2.64 -5.58
CA ALA A 354 -11.55 1.19 -5.40
C ALA A 354 -12.16 0.49 -6.63
N SER A 355 -13.02 1.15 -7.40
CA SER A 355 -13.55 0.67 -8.68
C SER A 355 -12.48 0.36 -9.73
N GLY A 356 -11.32 1.01 -9.64
CA GLY A 356 -10.13 0.71 -10.44
C GLY A 356 -9.04 -0.02 -9.64
N SER A 357 -9.41 -0.79 -8.62
CA SER A 357 -8.48 -1.51 -7.73
C SER A 357 -7.41 -0.59 -7.12
N CYS A 358 -7.78 0.67 -6.87
CA CYS A 358 -6.91 1.76 -6.39
C CYS A 358 -5.62 1.94 -7.21
N ARG A 359 -5.68 1.67 -8.52
CA ARG A 359 -4.55 1.78 -9.46
C ARG A 359 -4.96 2.37 -10.80
N PHE A 360 -6.05 1.88 -11.39
CA PHE A 360 -6.42 2.20 -12.78
C PHE A 360 -7.25 3.46 -12.89
N ASN A 361 -8.15 3.74 -11.92
CA ASN A 361 -9.00 4.94 -11.91
C ASN A 361 -8.43 5.96 -10.94
N CYS A 362 -8.18 7.18 -11.42
CA CYS A 362 -7.68 8.30 -10.66
C CYS A 362 -8.62 9.51 -10.83
N TYR A 363 -9.12 10.05 -9.72
CA TYR A 363 -9.95 11.25 -9.69
C TYR A 363 -9.13 12.42 -9.16
N ILE A 364 -9.17 13.54 -9.88
CA ILE A 364 -8.38 14.74 -9.55
C ILE A 364 -9.35 15.92 -9.40
N SER A 365 -9.35 16.54 -8.23
CA SER A 365 -10.11 17.77 -7.99
C SER A 365 -9.19 18.99 -8.12
N ILE A 366 -9.58 19.98 -8.93
CA ILE A 366 -8.85 21.24 -9.13
C ILE A 366 -9.78 22.44 -9.03
N ASP A 367 -9.25 23.58 -8.59
CA ASP A 367 -9.93 24.86 -8.66
C ASP A 367 -9.50 25.55 -9.98
N LYS A 368 -10.06 25.04 -11.10
CA LYS A 368 -9.66 25.43 -12.45
C LYS A 368 -9.78 26.94 -12.70
N LYS A 369 -8.70 27.59 -13.08
CA LYS A 369 -8.64 29.02 -13.40
C LYS A 369 -8.45 29.29 -14.89
N VAL A 370 -7.75 28.38 -15.57
CA VAL A 370 -7.40 28.51 -16.99
C VAL A 370 -7.82 27.26 -17.75
N ALA A 371 -8.28 27.45 -18.99
CA ALA A 371 -8.57 26.32 -19.87
C ALA A 371 -7.28 25.52 -20.14
N GLY A 372 -7.35 24.19 -20.07
CA GLY A 372 -6.23 23.26 -20.28
C GLY A 372 -5.52 22.81 -19.00
N GLU A 373 -5.75 23.40 -17.83
CA GLU A 373 -5.18 22.93 -16.56
C GLU A 373 -5.58 21.48 -16.25
N THR A 374 -6.81 21.05 -16.60
CA THR A 374 -7.27 19.68 -16.49
C THR A 374 -6.38 18.69 -17.23
N LYS A 375 -6.00 19.05 -18.45
CA LYS A 375 -5.12 18.22 -19.28
C LYS A 375 -3.69 18.17 -18.72
N GLN A 376 -3.17 19.30 -18.23
CA GLN A 376 -1.85 19.34 -17.58
C GLN A 376 -1.80 18.47 -16.33
N ALA A 377 -2.82 18.56 -15.46
CA ALA A 377 -2.93 17.74 -14.26
C ALA A 377 -2.98 16.23 -14.61
N ALA A 378 -3.77 15.86 -15.62
CA ALA A 378 -3.87 14.48 -16.06
C ALA A 378 -2.55 13.96 -16.67
N LEU A 379 -1.88 14.74 -17.51
CA LEU A 379 -0.58 14.35 -18.11
C LEU A 379 0.50 14.16 -17.04
N ALA A 380 0.53 15.00 -16.00
CA ALA A 380 1.43 14.83 -14.86
C ALA A 380 1.20 13.48 -14.16
N ALA A 381 -0.07 13.15 -13.87
CA ALA A 381 -0.43 11.89 -13.22
C ALA A 381 -0.13 10.66 -14.10
N PHE A 382 -0.40 10.73 -15.42
CA PHE A 382 -0.07 9.66 -16.35
C PHE A 382 1.43 9.44 -16.50
N GLY A 383 2.22 10.51 -16.47
CA GLY A 383 3.67 10.43 -16.56
C GLY A 383 4.31 9.84 -15.29
N MET A 384 3.69 10.07 -14.13
CA MET A 384 4.22 9.60 -12.84
C MET A 384 3.87 8.15 -12.54
N VAL A 385 2.64 7.72 -12.86
CA VAL A 385 2.15 6.37 -12.47
C VAL A 385 1.69 5.59 -13.69
N ASP A 386 2.47 4.60 -14.09
CA ASP A 386 2.20 3.74 -15.25
C ASP A 386 0.90 2.89 -15.13
N PHE A 387 0.44 2.61 -13.91
CA PHE A 387 -0.82 1.89 -13.68
C PHE A 387 -2.07 2.68 -14.09
N VAL A 388 -2.05 4.00 -13.97
CA VAL A 388 -3.25 4.82 -14.22
C VAL A 388 -3.68 4.68 -15.67
N LYS A 389 -4.94 4.29 -15.88
CA LYS A 389 -5.57 4.18 -17.21
C LYS A 389 -6.60 5.27 -17.46
N ASN A 390 -7.40 5.56 -16.44
CA ASN A 390 -8.53 6.47 -16.54
C ASN A 390 -8.35 7.61 -15.53
N ILE A 391 -8.36 8.84 -16.02
CA ILE A 391 -8.38 10.03 -15.16
C ILE A 391 -9.67 10.80 -15.42
N ILE A 392 -10.35 11.13 -14.34
CA ILE A 392 -11.48 12.06 -14.34
C ILE A 392 -11.05 13.29 -13.53
N VAL A 393 -11.08 14.46 -14.17
CA VAL A 393 -10.80 15.73 -13.49
C VAL A 393 -12.12 16.44 -13.22
N VAL A 394 -12.29 16.87 -11.96
CA VAL A 394 -13.51 17.54 -11.48
C VAL A 394 -13.19 18.89 -10.85
N ASP A 395 -14.19 19.76 -10.72
CA ASP A 395 -14.05 21.05 -10.01
C ASP A 395 -13.92 20.85 -8.51
N ALA A 396 -13.46 21.90 -7.81
CA ALA A 396 -13.25 21.92 -6.36
C ALA A 396 -14.53 21.74 -5.52
N ASP A 397 -15.72 21.87 -6.12
CA ASP A 397 -17.00 21.61 -5.46
C ASP A 397 -17.43 20.14 -5.49
N ILE A 398 -16.61 19.26 -6.05
CA ILE A 398 -16.81 17.81 -6.13
C ILE A 398 -15.79 17.11 -5.23
N ASP A 399 -16.27 16.26 -4.35
CA ASP A 399 -15.39 15.41 -3.53
C ASP A 399 -14.86 14.23 -4.38
N PRO A 400 -13.55 14.15 -4.69
CA PRO A 400 -13.00 13.06 -5.48
C PRO A 400 -13.04 11.70 -4.75
N PHE A 401 -13.31 11.68 -3.44
CA PHE A 401 -13.52 10.47 -2.64
C PHE A 401 -14.96 9.96 -2.70
N ASN A 402 -15.90 10.75 -3.25
CA ASN A 402 -17.26 10.33 -3.52
C ASN A 402 -17.43 10.02 -5.02
N GLU A 403 -17.23 8.76 -5.37
CA GLU A 403 -17.31 8.31 -6.78
C GLU A 403 -18.65 8.64 -7.45
N GLN A 404 -19.76 8.68 -6.70
CA GLN A 404 -21.06 9.05 -7.24
C GLN A 404 -21.11 10.54 -7.61
N GLU A 405 -20.52 11.43 -6.80
CA GLU A 405 -20.39 12.84 -7.18
C GLU A 405 -19.49 13.03 -8.40
N VAL A 406 -18.40 12.27 -8.49
CA VAL A 406 -17.50 12.27 -9.66
C VAL A 406 -18.28 11.86 -10.91
N MET A 407 -19.02 10.76 -10.86
CA MET A 407 -19.82 10.28 -11.99
C MET A 407 -21.00 11.20 -12.29
N TRP A 408 -21.59 11.86 -11.29
CA TRP A 408 -22.58 12.91 -11.51
C TRP A 408 -21.97 14.10 -12.26
N ALA A 409 -20.74 14.53 -11.93
CA ALA A 409 -20.06 15.59 -12.66
C ALA A 409 -19.78 15.17 -14.11
N VAL A 410 -19.35 13.93 -14.35
CA VAL A 410 -19.22 13.38 -15.70
C VAL A 410 -20.55 13.48 -16.47
N ALA A 411 -21.66 13.05 -15.86
CA ALA A 411 -22.96 13.06 -16.54
C ALA A 411 -23.49 14.47 -16.84
N THR A 412 -23.16 15.47 -16.03
CA THR A 412 -23.76 16.81 -16.10
C THR A 412 -22.85 17.91 -16.66
N ARG A 413 -21.50 17.74 -16.62
CA ARG A 413 -20.52 18.74 -17.04
C ARG A 413 -19.74 18.34 -18.29
N THR A 414 -19.89 17.09 -18.79
CA THR A 414 -19.11 16.56 -19.90
C THR A 414 -19.90 16.56 -21.20
N GLN A 415 -19.29 17.11 -22.26
CA GLN A 415 -19.66 16.84 -23.63
C GLN A 415 -18.55 15.99 -24.27
N ALA A 416 -18.83 14.72 -24.56
CA ALA A 416 -17.80 13.72 -24.87
C ALA A 416 -16.86 14.15 -26.00
N ARG A 417 -17.37 14.85 -27.02
CA ARG A 417 -16.56 15.32 -28.16
C ARG A 417 -15.46 16.31 -27.73
N GLU A 418 -15.71 17.13 -26.71
CA GLU A 418 -14.82 18.22 -26.29
C GLU A 418 -14.01 17.88 -25.04
N ALA A 419 -14.56 16.98 -24.22
CA ALA A 419 -14.07 16.72 -22.86
C ALA A 419 -13.38 15.35 -22.69
N VAL A 420 -13.33 14.53 -23.74
CA VAL A 420 -12.71 13.20 -23.69
C VAL A 420 -11.48 13.17 -24.60
N ASP A 421 -10.32 12.84 -24.01
CA ASP A 421 -9.08 12.62 -24.72
C ASP A 421 -8.63 11.16 -24.58
N ILE A 422 -8.19 10.55 -25.66
CA ILE A 422 -7.52 9.25 -25.69
C ILE A 422 -6.05 9.47 -26.02
N ILE A 423 -5.16 9.14 -25.08
CA ILE A 423 -3.72 9.23 -25.23
C ILE A 423 -3.20 7.84 -25.55
N LYS A 424 -2.80 7.61 -26.79
CA LYS A 424 -2.42 6.29 -27.30
C LYS A 424 -0.96 5.95 -27.03
N ASN A 425 -0.71 4.63 -26.93
CA ASN A 425 0.65 4.06 -26.90
C ASN A 425 1.51 4.58 -25.73
N VAL A 426 0.93 4.74 -24.55
CA VAL A 426 1.67 5.12 -23.34
C VAL A 426 2.16 3.86 -22.63
N LYS A 427 3.31 3.95 -21.94
CA LYS A 427 3.78 2.87 -21.09
C LYS A 427 2.72 2.53 -20.03
N GLY A 428 2.29 1.29 -20.01
CA GLY A 428 1.39 0.71 -19.02
C GLY A 428 2.13 -0.24 -18.08
N ASN A 429 1.38 -1.16 -17.50
CA ASN A 429 1.92 -2.19 -16.61
C ASN A 429 1.51 -3.58 -17.08
N SER A 430 2.44 -4.54 -17.07
CA SER A 430 2.22 -5.92 -17.54
C SER A 430 1.16 -6.71 -16.75
N LEU A 431 0.60 -6.13 -15.68
CA LEU A 431 -0.51 -6.71 -14.90
C LEU A 431 -1.89 -6.22 -15.36
N ASP A 432 -1.95 -5.31 -16.34
CA ASP A 432 -3.20 -4.90 -16.97
C ASP A 432 -3.70 -6.02 -17.90
N PRO A 433 -4.83 -6.70 -17.57
CA PRO A 433 -5.31 -7.84 -18.36
C PRO A 433 -5.86 -7.44 -19.74
N SER A 434 -6.12 -6.16 -19.97
CA SER A 434 -6.67 -5.66 -21.24
C SER A 434 -5.61 -5.22 -22.24
N GLN A 435 -4.32 -5.37 -21.92
CA GLN A 435 -3.24 -5.03 -22.85
C GLN A 435 -3.25 -5.92 -24.09
N THR A 436 -3.16 -5.29 -25.25
CA THR A 436 -3.04 -6.00 -26.56
C THR A 436 -1.60 -6.10 -27.03
N HIS A 437 -0.71 -5.25 -26.52
CA HIS A 437 0.72 -5.20 -26.82
C HIS A 437 1.52 -5.12 -25.52
N ASP A 438 2.73 -5.68 -25.50
CA ASP A 438 3.57 -5.76 -24.31
C ASP A 438 3.83 -4.37 -23.71
N ILE A 439 3.39 -4.19 -22.45
CA ILE A 439 3.51 -2.99 -21.61
C ILE A 439 3.04 -1.65 -22.23
N MET A 440 2.28 -1.66 -23.32
CA MET A 440 1.63 -0.47 -23.85
C MET A 440 0.13 -0.46 -23.52
N THR A 441 -0.39 0.73 -23.22
CA THR A 441 -1.81 0.93 -22.95
C THR A 441 -2.26 2.29 -23.50
N ASP A 442 -3.53 2.39 -23.85
CA ASP A 442 -4.16 3.67 -24.11
C ASP A 442 -4.70 4.25 -22.78
N LYS A 443 -4.60 5.56 -22.62
CA LYS A 443 -5.03 6.30 -21.44
C LYS A 443 -6.24 7.16 -21.77
N LEU A 444 -7.21 7.18 -20.87
CA LEU A 444 -8.45 7.96 -21.00
C LEU A 444 -8.43 9.14 -20.03
N LEU A 445 -8.63 10.35 -20.57
CA LEU A 445 -8.90 11.56 -19.79
C LEU A 445 -10.36 11.99 -20.02
N ILE A 446 -11.07 12.28 -18.94
CA ILE A 446 -12.38 12.93 -18.96
C ILE A 446 -12.28 14.24 -18.18
N ASP A 447 -12.50 15.38 -18.86
CA ASP A 447 -12.65 16.70 -18.24
C ASP A 447 -14.11 16.90 -17.81
N ALA A 448 -14.40 16.66 -16.53
CA ALA A 448 -15.73 16.84 -15.96
C ALA A 448 -15.80 18.14 -15.13
N THR A 449 -15.15 19.18 -15.61
CA THR A 449 -15.16 20.53 -14.99
C THR A 449 -16.04 21.50 -15.78
N MET A 450 -16.50 22.55 -15.09
CA MET A 450 -17.23 23.64 -15.73
C MET A 450 -16.32 24.43 -16.68
N PRO A 451 -16.83 24.98 -17.79
CA PRO A 451 -16.03 25.76 -18.73
C PRO A 451 -15.58 27.09 -18.09
N VAL A 452 -14.32 27.49 -18.32
CA VAL A 452 -13.79 28.76 -17.85
C VAL A 452 -14.33 29.90 -18.74
N GLY A 453 -14.78 30.99 -18.12
CA GLY A 453 -15.23 32.18 -18.84
C GLY A 453 -16.56 32.06 -19.59
N LYS A 454 -17.27 30.95 -19.43
CA LYS A 454 -18.61 30.73 -19.99
C LYS A 454 -19.64 30.56 -18.88
N ALA A 455 -20.88 30.99 -19.13
CA ALA A 455 -21.99 30.74 -18.22
C ALA A 455 -22.27 29.24 -18.11
N PHE A 456 -22.44 28.74 -16.90
CA PHE A 456 -22.86 27.39 -16.59
C PHE A 456 -24.01 27.41 -15.60
N ALA A 457 -24.89 26.42 -15.62
CA ALA A 457 -26.02 26.34 -14.71
C ALA A 457 -25.57 26.25 -13.26
N ALA A 458 -26.21 27.02 -12.37
CA ALA A 458 -25.89 26.98 -10.95
C ALA A 458 -26.32 25.62 -10.34
N ARG A 459 -25.48 25.07 -9.47
CA ARG A 459 -25.79 23.87 -8.69
C ARG A 459 -26.92 24.20 -7.69
N VAL A 460 -27.92 23.33 -7.60
CA VAL A 460 -29.01 23.43 -6.63
C VAL A 460 -28.48 23.17 -5.23
N ARG A 461 -28.79 24.08 -4.29
CA ARG A 461 -28.38 23.95 -2.89
C ARG A 461 -29.49 24.35 -1.94
N VAL A 462 -29.59 23.67 -0.81
CA VAL A 462 -30.36 24.18 0.33
C VAL A 462 -29.54 25.32 0.98
N PRO A 463 -30.16 26.47 1.31
CA PRO A 463 -29.42 27.56 1.94
C PRO A 463 -28.71 27.11 3.22
N ALA A 464 -27.41 27.40 3.34
CA ALA A 464 -26.61 27.01 4.52
C ALA A 464 -27.22 27.55 5.83
N GLN A 465 -27.81 28.75 5.80
CA GLN A 465 -28.50 29.32 6.94
C GLN A 465 -29.70 28.46 7.37
N ALA A 466 -30.46 27.90 6.43
CA ALA A 466 -31.57 27.01 6.76
C ALA A 466 -31.08 25.69 7.39
N LEU A 467 -29.98 25.11 6.88
CA LEU A 467 -29.38 23.92 7.49
C LEU A 467 -28.93 24.16 8.93
N GLN A 468 -28.35 25.32 9.21
CA GLN A 468 -27.93 25.71 10.57
C GLN A 468 -29.14 26.01 11.48
N GLN A 469 -30.18 26.63 10.95
CA GLN A 469 -31.37 27.02 11.73
C GLN A 469 -32.24 25.81 12.08
N PHE A 470 -32.21 24.75 11.26
CA PHE A 470 -33.05 23.56 11.41
C PHE A 470 -32.18 22.29 11.52
N PRO A 471 -31.38 22.13 12.59
CA PRO A 471 -30.58 20.90 12.79
C PRO A 471 -31.50 19.72 12.99
N LEU A 472 -31.16 18.58 12.35
CA LEU A 472 -32.02 17.39 12.28
C LEU A 472 -32.33 16.81 13.68
N GLU A 473 -31.42 16.95 14.62
CA GLU A 473 -31.52 16.45 16.00
C GLU A 473 -32.67 17.09 16.77
N ASN A 474 -33.14 18.27 16.35
CA ASN A 474 -34.30 18.90 16.94
C ASN A 474 -35.66 18.30 16.49
N TYR A 475 -35.64 17.47 15.44
CA TYR A 475 -36.84 16.93 14.81
C TYR A 475 -36.93 15.41 14.86
N VAL A 476 -35.79 14.73 14.94
CA VAL A 476 -35.72 13.27 14.90
C VAL A 476 -34.82 12.77 16.02
N ASP A 477 -35.33 11.83 16.81
CA ASP A 477 -34.54 11.20 17.86
C ASP A 477 -33.30 10.48 17.28
N PRO A 478 -32.09 10.68 17.86
CA PRO A 478 -30.86 10.07 17.38
C PRO A 478 -30.93 8.54 17.25
N LYS A 479 -31.60 7.83 18.15
CA LYS A 479 -31.77 6.37 18.07
C LYS A 479 -32.61 5.97 16.85
N THR A 480 -33.58 6.76 16.48
CA THR A 480 -34.37 6.55 15.28
C THR A 480 -33.51 6.75 14.04
N LEU A 481 -32.66 7.78 14.00
CA LEU A 481 -31.73 8.04 12.89
C LEU A 481 -30.73 6.89 12.73
N ASP A 482 -30.15 6.42 13.84
CA ASP A 482 -29.17 5.34 13.84
C ASP A 482 -29.78 3.99 13.36
N ALA A 483 -31.10 3.80 13.56
CA ALA A 483 -31.84 2.62 13.11
C ALA A 483 -32.22 2.64 11.63
N LEU A 484 -32.19 3.80 10.97
CA LEU A 484 -32.51 3.92 9.55
C LEU A 484 -31.39 3.31 8.68
N PRO A 485 -31.72 2.67 7.56
CA PRO A 485 -30.73 2.17 6.63
C PRO A 485 -29.94 3.34 6.02
N THR A 486 -28.63 3.25 6.04
CA THR A 486 -27.75 4.24 5.37
C THR A 486 -27.51 3.81 3.94
N PHE A 487 -27.88 4.66 2.98
CA PHE A 487 -27.57 4.46 1.58
C PHE A 487 -26.19 5.08 1.28
N LEU A 488 -25.24 4.24 0.88
CA LEU A 488 -23.86 4.66 0.55
C LEU A 488 -23.79 5.54 -0.70
N ASP A 489 -24.89 5.60 -1.46
CA ASP A 489 -25.02 6.38 -2.68
C ASP A 489 -25.61 7.77 -2.47
N SER A 490 -25.84 8.19 -1.22
CA SER A 490 -26.33 9.54 -0.95
C SER A 490 -25.27 10.59 -1.28
N ARG A 491 -25.65 11.59 -2.09
CA ARG A 491 -24.79 12.74 -2.36
C ARG A 491 -24.62 13.55 -1.08
N ARG A 492 -23.40 13.70 -0.63
CA ARG A 492 -23.09 14.71 0.37
C ARG A 492 -23.20 16.08 -0.31
N SER A 493 -24.30 16.77 -0.09
CA SER A 493 -24.39 18.18 -0.46
C SER A 493 -23.51 18.98 0.49
N VAL A 494 -22.52 19.66 -0.06
CA VAL A 494 -21.74 20.67 0.66
C VAL A 494 -22.58 21.92 0.88
#